data_d8fd9c0cb764ad73bcb1b5ff36a66e14
#
_entry.id   d8fd9c0cb764ad73bcb1b5ff36a66e14
#
_cell.length_a   1.000
_cell.length_b   1.000
_cell.length_c   1.000
_cell.angle_alpha   90.00
_cell.angle_beta   90.00
_cell.angle_gamma   90.00
#
_symmetry.space_group_name_H-M   'P 1'
#
loop_
_entity.id
_entity.type
_entity.pdbx_description
1 polymer ?
#
loop_
_entity_poly.entity_id
_entity_poly.type
_entity_poly.pdbx_seq_one_letter_code
_entity_poly.pdbx_strand_id
1 'polypeptide(L)'
;MENFDIDQLGDTGYTGKNVCVCVLDTGIYPHIDFRDRIIGFQDFVGKHMLPYDDNSHGTHVSGIIGGDGSASGGRIRGIAPECNLVALKILDRYGNGKKRDVLRAFDWILKNKDAYRIQVVNISIGTTCREKQDHRQLIEGVERL
;
A
#
# COMPACT_ATOMS: atom_id res chain seq x y z
N MET A 1 -27.11 -9.60 6.86
CA MET A 1 -25.85 -8.89 6.59
C MET A 1 -25.87 -7.69 7.53
N GLU A 2 -25.18 -7.74 8.64
CA GLU A 2 -25.06 -6.60 9.55
C GLU A 2 -24.29 -5.50 8.81
N ASN A 3 -24.85 -4.30 8.79
CA ASN A 3 -24.17 -3.14 8.22
C ASN A 3 -22.96 -2.84 9.08
N PHE A 4 -21.77 -2.98 8.51
CA PHE A 4 -20.53 -2.59 9.15
C PHE A 4 -20.47 -1.06 9.20
N ASP A 5 -20.68 -0.51 10.39
CA ASP A 5 -20.67 0.94 10.62
C ASP A 5 -19.23 1.40 10.84
N ILE A 6 -18.69 2.08 9.84
CA ILE A 6 -17.31 2.64 9.88
C ILE A 6 -17.16 3.66 11.03
N ASP A 7 -18.23 4.35 11.40
CA ASP A 7 -18.20 5.32 12.50
C ASP A 7 -17.98 4.67 13.87
N GLN A 8 -18.27 3.36 14.00
CA GLN A 8 -17.97 2.59 15.20
C GLN A 8 -16.49 2.20 15.33
N LEU A 9 -15.69 2.28 14.25
CA LEU A 9 -14.23 2.11 14.30
C LEU A 9 -13.51 3.39 14.76
N GLY A 10 -14.20 4.52 14.81
CA GLY A 10 -13.62 5.86 14.93
C GLY A 10 -12.88 6.17 16.22
N ASP A 11 -13.02 5.39 17.28
CA ASP A 11 -12.31 5.64 18.55
C ASP A 11 -11.89 4.36 19.28
N THR A 12 -11.22 3.47 18.57
CA THR A 12 -10.62 2.27 19.18
C THR A 12 -9.39 2.60 20.04
N GLY A 13 -8.89 3.83 19.99
CA GLY A 13 -7.61 4.22 20.58
C GLY A 13 -6.38 3.69 19.82
N TYR A 14 -6.59 2.88 18.76
CA TYR A 14 -5.52 2.35 17.93
C TYR A 14 -5.25 3.27 16.74
N THR A 15 -4.02 3.79 16.65
CA THR A 15 -3.61 4.76 15.61
C THR A 15 -2.68 4.17 14.57
N GLY A 16 -2.29 2.91 14.71
CA GLY A 16 -1.26 2.28 13.89
C GLY A 16 0.17 2.70 14.26
N LYS A 17 0.38 3.35 15.39
CA LYS A 17 1.71 3.76 15.84
C LYS A 17 2.63 2.54 15.96
N ASN A 18 3.84 2.67 15.38
CA ASN A 18 4.85 1.62 15.27
C ASN A 18 4.46 0.45 14.33
N VAL A 19 3.36 0.55 13.61
CA VAL A 19 3.00 -0.39 12.54
C VAL A 19 3.51 0.14 11.21
N CYS A 20 4.03 -0.75 10.37
CA CYS A 20 4.40 -0.45 8.99
C CYS A 20 3.49 -1.22 8.02
N VAL A 21 2.85 -0.48 7.13
CA VAL A 21 2.00 -1.02 6.06
C VAL A 21 2.72 -0.86 4.72
N CYS A 22 2.89 -1.98 4.02
CA CYS A 22 3.42 -2.00 2.66
C CYS A 22 2.26 -2.00 1.67
N VAL A 23 2.20 -1.01 0.78
CA VAL A 23 1.13 -0.83 -0.21
C VAL A 23 1.67 -1.14 -1.61
N LEU A 24 1.12 -2.16 -2.27
CA LEU A 24 1.43 -2.53 -3.64
C LEU A 24 0.37 -1.94 -4.57
N ASP A 25 0.73 -0.88 -5.30
CA ASP A 25 -0.23 -0.10 -6.09
C ASP A 25 0.46 0.73 -7.22
N THR A 26 -0.15 1.83 -7.62
CA THR A 26 0.37 2.76 -8.66
C THR A 26 1.50 3.66 -8.17
N GLY A 27 1.86 3.61 -6.90
CA GLY A 27 2.85 4.45 -6.25
C GLY A 27 2.28 5.21 -5.06
N ILE A 28 2.99 6.24 -4.61
CA ILE A 28 2.56 7.16 -3.55
C ILE A 28 3.13 8.55 -3.82
N TYR A 29 2.28 9.55 -3.81
CA TYR A 29 2.70 10.95 -3.84
C TYR A 29 3.04 11.42 -2.41
N PRO A 30 4.15 12.14 -2.19
CA PRO A 30 4.51 12.67 -0.87
C PRO A 30 3.57 13.80 -0.42
N HIS A 31 2.34 13.42 -0.05
CA HIS A 31 1.31 14.35 0.42
C HIS A 31 1.58 14.75 1.88
N ILE A 32 1.13 15.97 2.26
CA ILE A 32 1.30 16.49 3.61
C ILE A 32 0.71 15.58 4.70
N ASP A 33 -0.33 14.82 4.41
CA ASP A 33 -0.95 13.88 5.34
C ASP A 33 -0.09 12.65 5.65
N PHE A 34 0.99 12.45 4.91
CA PHE A 34 1.95 11.37 5.21
C PHE A 34 3.19 11.88 5.95
N ARG A 35 3.53 13.17 5.82
CA ARG A 35 4.73 13.78 6.44
C ARG A 35 5.98 12.96 6.13
N ASP A 36 6.69 12.54 7.18
CA ASP A 36 7.91 11.70 7.15
C ASP A 36 7.62 10.18 7.28
N ARG A 37 6.33 9.79 7.22
CA ARG A 37 5.92 8.40 7.42
C ARG A 37 5.99 7.51 6.18
N ILE A 38 6.33 8.05 5.00
CA ILE A 38 6.73 7.24 3.85
C ILE A 38 8.20 6.84 4.04
N ILE A 39 8.44 5.69 4.65
CA ILE A 39 9.78 5.24 5.05
C ILE A 39 10.48 4.38 3.99
N GLY A 40 9.77 3.96 2.96
CA GLY A 40 10.32 3.16 1.86
C GLY A 40 9.53 3.30 0.57
N PHE A 41 10.25 3.21 -0.55
CA PHE A 41 9.67 3.24 -1.88
C PHE A 41 10.48 2.37 -2.85
N GLN A 42 9.80 1.61 -3.68
CA GLN A 42 10.44 0.89 -4.79
C GLN A 42 9.53 0.91 -6.02
N ASP A 43 10.08 1.33 -7.15
CA ASP A 43 9.41 1.33 -8.44
C ASP A 43 9.85 0.10 -9.28
N PHE A 44 8.91 -0.79 -9.58
CA PHE A 44 9.12 -1.96 -10.42
C PHE A 44 8.74 -1.71 -11.89
N VAL A 45 8.11 -0.58 -12.17
CA VAL A 45 7.61 -0.19 -13.50
C VAL A 45 8.58 0.73 -14.22
N GLY A 46 8.86 1.91 -13.66
CA GLY A 46 9.63 2.98 -14.29
C GLY A 46 11.07 3.11 -13.77
N LYS A 47 11.42 2.44 -12.67
CA LYS A 47 12.74 2.47 -12.00
C LYS A 47 13.10 3.85 -11.40
N HIS A 48 12.12 4.66 -11.03
CA HIS A 48 12.36 5.90 -10.31
C HIS A 48 12.79 5.61 -8.86
N MET A 49 13.66 6.47 -8.33
CA MET A 49 14.23 6.31 -6.98
C MET A 49 13.41 7.01 -5.89
N LEU A 50 12.65 8.03 -6.26
CA LEU A 50 11.87 8.84 -5.33
C LEU A 50 10.38 8.51 -5.41
N PRO A 51 9.65 8.60 -4.29
CA PRO A 51 8.21 8.40 -4.28
C PRO A 51 7.48 9.30 -5.28
N TYR A 52 6.62 8.69 -6.07
CA TYR A 52 5.70 9.37 -6.98
C TYR A 52 4.49 8.48 -7.27
N ASP A 53 3.43 9.10 -7.77
CA ASP A 53 2.23 8.42 -8.24
C ASP A 53 1.69 9.18 -9.45
N ASP A 54 1.69 8.56 -10.61
CA ASP A 54 1.23 9.12 -11.88
C ASP A 54 -0.19 8.66 -12.27
N ASN A 55 -0.91 8.04 -11.31
CA ASN A 55 -2.29 7.59 -11.45
C ASN A 55 -3.19 8.17 -10.34
N SER A 56 -2.65 8.33 -9.13
CA SER A 56 -3.31 8.74 -7.87
C SER A 56 -4.05 7.65 -7.09
N HIS A 57 -4.29 6.46 -7.63
CA HIS A 57 -4.98 5.38 -6.90
C HIS A 57 -4.19 4.93 -5.67
N GLY A 58 -2.90 4.66 -5.79
CA GLY A 58 -2.05 4.23 -4.66
C GLY A 58 -1.95 5.28 -3.58
N THR A 59 -1.89 6.56 -3.94
CA THR A 59 -1.91 7.69 -3.00
C THR A 59 -3.22 7.74 -2.24
N HIS A 60 -4.36 7.57 -2.93
CA HIS A 60 -5.68 7.52 -2.31
C HIS A 60 -5.81 6.33 -1.35
N VAL A 61 -5.43 5.13 -1.76
CA VAL A 61 -5.41 3.92 -0.91
C VAL A 61 -4.55 4.16 0.33
N SER A 62 -3.34 4.70 0.15
CA SER A 62 -2.45 5.03 1.26
C SER A 62 -3.05 6.08 2.20
N GLY A 63 -3.82 7.03 1.68
CA GLY A 63 -4.55 8.04 2.46
C GLY A 63 -5.63 7.42 3.34
N ILE A 64 -6.41 6.47 2.80
CA ILE A 64 -7.41 5.71 3.56
C ILE A 64 -6.76 4.89 4.69
N ILE A 65 -5.58 4.32 4.42
CA ILE A 65 -4.84 3.55 5.42
C ILE A 65 -4.26 4.48 6.50
N GLY A 66 -3.44 5.46 6.10
CA GLY A 66 -2.53 6.14 7.01
C GLY A 66 -2.47 7.68 6.88
N GLY A 67 -3.40 8.33 6.21
CA GLY A 67 -3.47 9.80 6.19
C GLY A 67 -3.74 10.38 7.56
N ASP A 68 -2.95 11.36 8.03
CA ASP A 68 -3.15 11.98 9.36
C ASP A 68 -4.18 13.12 9.36
N GLY A 69 -4.67 13.49 8.16
CA GLY A 69 -5.66 14.55 7.99
C GLY A 69 -5.09 15.97 8.11
N SER A 70 -3.78 16.15 8.03
CA SER A 70 -3.14 17.48 8.12
C SER A 70 -3.72 18.48 7.13
N ALA A 71 -3.98 18.06 5.88
CA ALA A 71 -4.57 18.91 4.84
C ALA A 71 -6.00 19.36 5.17
N SER A 72 -6.73 18.60 5.97
CA SER A 72 -8.14 18.85 6.32
C SER A 72 -8.32 19.41 7.75
N GLY A 73 -7.23 19.72 8.45
CA GLY A 73 -7.28 20.10 9.87
C GLY A 73 -7.79 18.96 10.76
N GLY A 74 -7.47 17.71 10.41
CA GLY A 74 -7.82 16.50 11.16
C GLY A 74 -9.22 15.94 10.88
N ARG A 75 -10.00 16.55 9.97
CA ARG A 75 -11.38 16.13 9.68
C ARG A 75 -11.47 14.87 8.83
N ILE A 76 -10.51 14.66 7.91
CA ILE A 76 -10.45 13.50 7.03
C ILE A 76 -9.16 12.78 7.36
N ARG A 77 -9.27 11.62 8.01
CA ARG A 77 -8.13 10.81 8.47
C ARG A 77 -8.27 9.39 7.99
N GLY A 78 -7.15 8.73 7.80
CA GLY A 78 -7.09 7.30 7.57
C GLY A 78 -7.35 6.50 8.87
N ILE A 79 -7.51 5.19 8.71
CA ILE A 79 -7.81 4.27 9.82
C ILE A 79 -6.63 4.14 10.80
N ALA A 80 -5.40 4.22 10.27
CA ALA A 80 -4.15 4.09 11.04
C ALA A 80 -3.25 5.32 10.85
N PRO A 81 -3.65 6.53 11.30
CA PRO A 81 -3.03 7.80 10.93
C PRO A 81 -1.59 8.00 11.45
N GLU A 82 -1.09 7.11 12.30
CA GLU A 82 0.30 7.13 12.79
C GLU A 82 1.13 5.96 12.24
N CYS A 83 0.59 5.13 11.33
CA CYS A 83 1.38 4.05 10.73
C CYS A 83 2.45 4.59 9.79
N ASN A 84 3.54 3.84 9.64
CA ASN A 84 4.52 4.03 8.59
C ASN A 84 4.05 3.37 7.30
N LEU A 85 4.49 3.92 6.18
CA LEU A 85 4.13 3.44 4.85
C LEU A 85 5.38 3.07 4.06
N VAL A 86 5.32 1.93 3.42
CA VAL A 86 6.24 1.51 2.34
C VAL A 86 5.41 1.36 1.08
N ALA A 87 5.77 2.03 -0.01
CA ALA A 87 5.02 1.94 -1.25
C ALA A 87 5.83 1.21 -2.33
N LEU A 88 5.23 0.19 -2.90
CA LEU A 88 5.78 -0.58 -4.02
C LEU A 88 4.95 -0.31 -5.26
N LYS A 89 5.50 0.46 -6.20
CA LYS A 89 4.83 0.73 -7.46
C LYS A 89 4.96 -0.47 -8.40
N ILE A 90 3.85 -1.16 -8.58
CA ILE A 90 3.71 -2.35 -9.45
C ILE A 90 2.74 -2.11 -10.60
N LEU A 91 1.99 -1.02 -10.56
CA LEU A 91 1.04 -0.60 -11.59
C LEU A 91 1.53 0.69 -12.26
N ASP A 92 1.31 0.77 -13.58
CA ASP A 92 1.62 1.95 -14.38
C ASP A 92 0.58 3.09 -14.20
N ARG A 93 0.77 4.19 -14.94
CA ARG A 93 -0.14 5.35 -14.95
C ARG A 93 -1.58 5.04 -15.35
N TYR A 94 -1.83 3.89 -15.98
CA TYR A 94 -3.14 3.45 -16.42
C TYR A 94 -3.74 2.40 -15.47
N GLY A 95 -3.04 2.06 -14.38
CA GLY A 95 -3.45 1.01 -13.45
C GLY A 95 -3.16 -0.41 -13.94
N ASN A 96 -2.35 -0.57 -15.01
CA ASN A 96 -1.96 -1.88 -15.50
C ASN A 96 -0.68 -2.37 -14.84
N GLY A 97 -0.63 -3.65 -14.51
CA GLY A 97 0.54 -4.30 -13.93
C GLY A 97 0.93 -5.57 -14.67
N LYS A 98 2.19 -5.95 -14.53
CA LYS A 98 2.71 -7.22 -15.04
C LYS A 98 2.90 -8.19 -13.88
N LYS A 99 2.45 -9.44 -14.04
CA LYS A 99 2.66 -10.50 -13.03
C LYS A 99 4.12 -10.56 -12.54
N ARG A 100 5.08 -10.44 -13.45
CA ARG A 100 6.51 -10.43 -13.10
C ARG A 100 6.85 -9.34 -12.07
N ASP A 101 6.27 -8.15 -12.20
CA ASP A 101 6.59 -7.02 -11.33
C ASP A 101 5.93 -7.18 -9.95
N VAL A 102 4.75 -7.81 -9.90
CA VAL A 102 4.10 -8.23 -8.64
C VAL A 102 4.96 -9.28 -7.91
N LEU A 103 5.43 -10.32 -8.59
CA LEU A 103 6.27 -11.36 -7.98
C LEU A 103 7.60 -10.78 -7.48
N ARG A 104 8.21 -9.86 -8.22
CA ARG A 104 9.41 -9.13 -7.77
C ARG A 104 9.14 -8.28 -6.53
N ALA A 105 7.96 -7.69 -6.42
CA ALA A 105 7.57 -6.95 -5.22
C ALA A 105 7.42 -7.88 -4.02
N PHE A 106 6.84 -9.07 -4.18
CA PHE A 106 6.79 -10.08 -3.12
C PHE A 106 8.19 -10.50 -2.65
N ASP A 107 9.08 -10.80 -3.58
CA ASP A 107 10.48 -11.12 -3.24
C ASP A 107 11.19 -9.96 -2.54
N TRP A 108 10.88 -8.71 -2.91
CA TRP A 108 11.41 -7.53 -2.25
C TRP A 108 10.89 -7.43 -0.80
N ILE A 109 9.60 -7.65 -0.57
CA ILE A 109 9.02 -7.65 0.78
C ILE A 109 9.71 -8.70 1.65
N LEU A 110 9.82 -9.93 1.18
CA LEU A 110 10.47 -11.02 1.93
C LEU A 110 11.91 -10.70 2.35
N LYS A 111 12.65 -9.96 1.51
CA LYS A 111 14.02 -9.54 1.79
C LYS A 111 14.15 -8.34 2.73
N ASN A 112 13.11 -7.50 2.77
CA ASN A 112 13.18 -6.20 3.43
C ASN A 112 12.20 -6.05 4.61
N LYS A 113 11.30 -7.02 4.84
CA LYS A 113 10.25 -6.91 5.85
C LYS A 113 10.78 -6.65 7.26
N ASP A 114 11.91 -7.25 7.61
CA ASP A 114 12.53 -7.06 8.93
C ASP A 114 13.17 -5.66 9.04
N ALA A 115 13.84 -5.19 7.99
CA ALA A 115 14.49 -3.87 7.98
C ALA A 115 13.48 -2.72 8.10
N TYR A 116 12.35 -2.82 7.41
CA TYR A 116 11.27 -1.83 7.48
C TYR A 116 10.20 -2.15 8.54
N ARG A 117 10.31 -3.29 9.21
CA ARG A 117 9.31 -3.80 10.16
C ARG A 117 7.90 -3.84 9.54
N ILE A 118 7.78 -4.41 8.35
CA ILE A 118 6.50 -4.55 7.65
C ILE A 118 5.66 -5.61 8.36
N GLN A 119 4.49 -5.22 8.88
CA GLN A 119 3.54 -6.13 9.55
C GLN A 119 2.28 -6.36 8.72
N VAL A 120 1.97 -5.44 7.81
CA VAL A 120 0.76 -5.51 6.98
C VAL A 120 1.14 -5.27 5.53
N VAL A 121 0.57 -6.05 4.63
CA VAL A 121 0.71 -5.86 3.18
C VAL A 121 -0.67 -5.65 2.59
N ASN A 122 -0.86 -4.49 1.93
CA ASN A 122 -2.07 -4.17 1.18
C ASN A 122 -1.82 -4.37 -0.31
N ILE A 123 -2.67 -5.18 -0.95
CA ILE A 123 -2.60 -5.46 -2.39
C ILE A 123 -3.95 -5.12 -3.00
N SER A 124 -4.07 -3.90 -3.56
CA SER A 124 -5.31 -3.39 -4.16
C SER A 124 -5.29 -3.53 -5.67
N ILE A 125 -5.19 -4.77 -6.17
CA ILE A 125 -5.13 -5.07 -7.59
C ILE A 125 -6.21 -6.06 -8.02
N GLY A 126 -6.78 -5.82 -9.20
CA GLY A 126 -7.59 -6.80 -9.90
C GLY A 126 -6.75 -7.57 -10.92
N THR A 127 -7.10 -8.80 -11.22
CA THR A 127 -6.45 -9.58 -12.27
C THR A 127 -7.43 -10.07 -13.32
N THR A 128 -7.06 -9.92 -14.59
CA THR A 128 -7.77 -10.50 -15.73
C THR A 128 -7.07 -11.78 -16.23
N CYS A 129 -6.17 -12.36 -15.40
CA CYS A 129 -5.45 -13.58 -15.77
C CYS A 129 -6.41 -14.68 -16.19
N ARG A 130 -6.27 -15.16 -17.43
CA ARG A 130 -7.08 -16.25 -17.99
C ARG A 130 -6.48 -17.62 -17.72
N GLU A 131 -5.20 -17.68 -17.37
CA GLU A 131 -4.47 -18.94 -17.13
C GLU A 131 -4.46 -19.31 -15.64
N LYS A 132 -4.89 -20.53 -15.32
CA LYS A 132 -4.92 -21.07 -13.95
C LYS A 132 -3.52 -21.09 -13.30
N GLN A 133 -2.47 -21.24 -14.09
CA GLN A 133 -1.09 -21.25 -13.60
C GLN A 133 -0.62 -19.89 -13.11
N ASP A 134 -1.08 -18.80 -13.74
CA ASP A 134 -0.76 -17.44 -13.32
C ASP A 134 -1.39 -17.11 -11.95
N HIS A 135 -2.63 -17.54 -11.73
CA HIS A 135 -3.30 -17.41 -10.44
C HIS A 135 -2.57 -18.15 -9.32
N ARG A 136 -2.13 -19.40 -9.59
CA ARG A 136 -1.41 -20.20 -8.60
C ARG A 136 -0.14 -19.51 -8.12
N GLN A 137 0.70 -18.99 -9.04
CA GLN A 137 1.94 -18.30 -8.68
C GLN A 137 1.72 -17.05 -7.85
N LEU A 138 0.64 -16.29 -8.10
CA LEU A 138 0.29 -15.13 -7.28
C LEU A 138 -0.19 -15.55 -5.89
N ILE A 139 -1.02 -16.60 -5.77
CA ILE A 139 -1.47 -17.14 -4.50
C ILE A 139 -0.29 -17.66 -3.68
N GLU A 140 0.57 -18.51 -4.25
CA GLU A 140 1.78 -19.01 -3.60
C GLU A 140 2.71 -17.86 -3.16
N GLY A 141 2.77 -16.77 -3.94
CA GLY A 141 3.51 -15.57 -3.58
C GLY A 141 2.95 -14.88 -2.33
N VAL A 142 1.63 -14.76 -2.24
CA VAL A 142 0.95 -14.16 -1.06
C VAL A 142 1.10 -15.06 0.17
N GLU A 143 0.99 -16.38 0.03
CA GLU A 143 1.13 -17.34 1.13
C GLU A 143 2.54 -17.33 1.76
N ARG A 144 3.55 -16.79 1.06
CA ARG A 144 4.92 -16.66 1.55
C ARG A 144 5.19 -15.36 2.31
N LEU A 145 4.34 -14.34 2.18
CA LEU A 145 4.49 -13.04 2.83
C LEU A 145 4.21 -13.09 4.31
#